data_672f5c241362dd837a844ecb36766fd5
#
_entry.id   672f5c241362dd837a844ecb36766fd5
#
_cell.length_a   1.000
_cell.length_b   1.000
_cell.length_c   1.000
_cell.angle_alpha   90.00
_cell.angle_beta   90.00
_cell.angle_gamma   90.00
#
_symmetry.space_group_name_H-M   'P 1'
#
loop_
_entity.id
_entity.type
_entity.pdbx_description
1 polymer ?
#
loop_
_entity_poly.entity_id
_entity_poly.type
_entity_poly.pdbx_seq_one_letter_code
_entity_poly.pdbx_strand_id
1 'polypeptide(L)'
;MVKKILNVLKVAIQMITVALLGFAMSLGIYVSVGESTRMPTATEMSSLDNVSRDINTKESHAVDLSRNSILQVLTTSEKRSGFSKMSGTYVVHEGSFYVITAAHGIHGECEYFFVATSDDDVYDCIRYILVDQLVDYAIVQIQEIPEREPATLSDVLPSNREWRQETSVLNETFYTGFPNGLGPLTFRGSVAGMSDENYILLHSYAWPGSSGSGVFSYDGNMIGIIIALNVGFTGAGYDVLEDLVIVTPLFMIDWDAAYEIMNEPLPSGDTGDTGQ
;
A
#
# COMPACT_ATOMS: atom_id res chain seq x y z
N MET A 1 71.04 1.77 32.73
CA MET A 1 69.90 2.66 32.88
C MET A 1 69.28 3.04 31.52
N VAL A 2 70.07 3.52 30.56
CA VAL A 2 69.62 3.99 29.23
C VAL A 2 68.84 2.94 28.41
N LYS A 3 69.31 1.68 28.35
CA LYS A 3 68.59 0.58 27.63
C LYS A 3 67.22 0.29 28.16
N LYS A 4 66.90 0.40 29.45
CA LYS A 4 65.63 0.22 30.04
C LYS A 4 64.64 1.35 29.63
N ILE A 5 65.17 2.58 29.63
CA ILE A 5 64.37 3.77 29.21
C ILE A 5 64.01 3.66 27.73
N LEU A 6 64.95 3.24 26.87
CA LEU A 6 64.67 3.06 25.43
C LEU A 6 63.64 2.00 25.15
N ASN A 7 63.63 0.89 25.89
CA ASN A 7 62.64 -0.15 25.74
C ASN A 7 61.26 0.30 26.21
N VAL A 8 61.11 1.03 27.30
CA VAL A 8 59.84 1.61 27.76
C VAL A 8 59.29 2.60 26.74
N LEU A 9 60.16 3.46 26.19
CA LEU A 9 59.80 4.43 25.16
C LEU A 9 59.26 3.72 23.87
N LYS A 10 59.91 2.65 23.44
CA LYS A 10 59.55 1.86 22.29
C LYS A 10 58.17 1.19 22.47
N VAL A 11 57.89 0.63 23.64
CA VAL A 11 56.60 0.03 23.98
C VAL A 11 55.51 1.11 24.03
N ALA A 12 55.79 2.26 24.62
CA ALA A 12 54.83 3.37 24.68
C ALA A 12 54.47 3.88 23.27
N ILE A 13 55.45 4.04 22.38
CA ILE A 13 55.17 4.44 20.97
C ILE A 13 54.34 3.39 20.25
N GLN A 14 54.63 2.09 20.42
CA GLN A 14 53.85 1.03 19.82
C GLN A 14 52.36 1.03 20.30
N MET A 15 52.15 1.24 21.59
CA MET A 15 50.80 1.32 22.16
C MET A 15 50.02 2.53 21.61
N ILE A 16 50.67 3.68 21.49
CA ILE A 16 50.03 4.88 20.89
C ILE A 16 49.70 4.65 19.42
N THR A 17 50.59 4.01 18.67
CA THR A 17 50.36 3.72 17.24
C THR A 17 49.16 2.77 17.05
N VAL A 18 49.06 1.71 17.88
CA VAL A 18 47.92 0.78 17.83
C VAL A 18 46.60 1.47 18.21
N ALA A 19 46.62 2.33 19.22
CA ALA A 19 45.46 3.10 19.63
C ALA A 19 44.99 4.07 18.53
N LEU A 20 45.91 4.76 17.86
CA LEU A 20 45.59 5.67 16.75
C LEU A 20 45.04 4.93 15.52
N LEU A 21 45.59 3.76 15.19
CA LEU A 21 45.09 2.92 14.11
C LEU A 21 43.70 2.39 14.42
N GLY A 22 43.47 1.94 15.66
CA GLY A 22 42.14 1.49 16.10
C GLY A 22 41.08 2.60 16.04
N PHE A 23 41.46 3.81 16.46
CA PHE A 23 40.59 4.98 16.38
C PHE A 23 40.28 5.37 14.93
N ALA A 24 41.29 5.40 14.05
CA ALA A 24 41.10 5.69 12.63
C ALA A 24 40.20 4.65 11.93
N MET A 25 40.36 3.35 12.25
CA MET A 25 39.46 2.30 11.73
C MET A 25 38.03 2.45 12.24
N SER A 26 37.84 2.73 13.54
CA SER A 26 36.49 2.93 14.09
C SER A 26 35.79 4.16 13.51
N LEU A 27 36.57 5.26 13.26
CA LEU A 27 36.01 6.45 12.61
C LEU A 27 35.65 6.18 11.15
N GLY A 28 36.47 5.43 10.41
CA GLY A 28 36.18 5.02 9.04
C GLY A 28 34.95 4.15 8.93
N ILE A 29 34.76 3.21 9.85
CA ILE A 29 33.55 2.39 9.92
C ILE A 29 32.33 3.26 10.27
N TYR A 30 32.45 4.16 11.24
CA TYR A 30 31.36 5.04 11.63
C TYR A 30 30.91 5.96 10.49
N VAL A 31 31.80 6.56 9.75
CA VAL A 31 31.51 7.40 8.58
C VAL A 31 30.86 6.57 7.48
N SER A 32 31.40 5.38 7.19
CA SER A 32 30.84 4.48 6.15
C SER A 32 29.42 4.01 6.49
N VAL A 33 29.18 3.63 7.74
CA VAL A 33 27.82 3.23 8.18
C VAL A 33 26.88 4.45 8.22
N GLY A 34 27.37 5.63 8.62
CA GLY A 34 26.58 6.86 8.64
C GLY A 34 26.12 7.30 7.25
N GLU A 35 26.94 7.13 6.21
CA GLU A 35 26.53 7.42 4.84
C GLU A 35 25.53 6.41 4.28
N SER A 36 25.68 5.12 4.64
CA SER A 36 24.75 4.07 4.16
C SER A 36 23.37 4.13 4.82
N THR A 37 23.23 4.79 5.97
CA THR A 37 21.94 4.95 6.69
C THR A 37 21.29 6.31 6.46
N ARG A 38 21.89 7.17 5.65
CA ARG A 38 21.27 8.44 5.29
C ARG A 38 20.00 8.20 4.48
N MET A 39 18.88 8.70 4.97
CA MET A 39 17.63 8.74 4.20
C MET A 39 17.86 9.51 2.89
N PRO A 40 17.48 8.95 1.74
CA PRO A 40 17.58 9.66 0.47
C PRO A 40 16.74 10.94 0.52
N THR A 41 17.22 12.00 -0.10
CA THR A 41 16.47 13.26 -0.24
C THR A 41 15.31 13.06 -1.21
N ALA A 42 14.30 13.94 -1.14
CA ALA A 42 13.17 13.92 -2.07
C ALA A 42 13.61 13.94 -3.55
N THR A 43 14.70 14.65 -3.86
CA THR A 43 15.30 14.70 -5.20
C THR A 43 15.96 13.37 -5.60
N GLU A 44 16.60 12.68 -4.67
CA GLU A 44 17.19 11.36 -4.91
C GLU A 44 16.09 10.30 -5.07
N MET A 45 15.00 10.41 -4.30
CA MET A 45 13.83 9.54 -4.46
C MET A 45 13.15 9.75 -5.81
N SER A 46 12.98 10.99 -6.27
CA SER A 46 12.40 11.27 -7.59
C SER A 46 13.30 10.80 -8.75
N SER A 47 14.62 10.77 -8.54
CA SER A 47 15.55 10.21 -9.55
C SER A 47 15.50 8.69 -9.60
N LEU A 48 15.23 8.01 -8.48
CA LEU A 48 15.02 6.56 -8.42
C LEU A 48 13.72 6.14 -9.12
N ASP A 49 12.67 6.95 -9.02
CA ASP A 49 11.43 6.75 -9.78
C ASP A 49 11.67 6.78 -11.31
N ASN A 50 12.61 7.55 -11.78
CA ASN A 50 12.97 7.60 -13.21
C ASN A 50 13.83 6.40 -13.66
N VAL A 51 14.62 5.80 -12.77
CA VAL A 51 15.45 4.61 -13.10
C VAL A 51 14.60 3.33 -13.16
N SER A 52 13.54 3.23 -12.36
CA SER A 52 12.67 2.04 -12.36
C SER A 52 11.81 1.91 -13.62
N ARG A 53 11.63 2.99 -14.40
CA ARG A 53 10.81 2.98 -15.62
C ARG A 53 11.40 2.20 -16.80
N ASP A 54 12.68 1.90 -16.78
CA ASP A 54 13.38 1.30 -17.94
C ASP A 54 13.55 -0.22 -17.87
N ILE A 55 13.17 -0.89 -16.75
CA ILE A 55 13.65 -2.26 -16.51
C ILE A 55 12.74 -3.35 -17.11
N ASN A 56 11.43 -3.15 -17.22
CA ASN A 56 10.55 -4.14 -17.88
C ASN A 56 9.18 -3.53 -18.19
N THR A 57 8.70 -3.65 -19.44
CA THR A 57 7.44 -3.04 -19.87
C THR A 57 6.20 -3.57 -19.16
N LYS A 58 6.15 -4.85 -18.78
CA LYS A 58 5.02 -5.44 -18.03
C LYS A 58 5.03 -5.04 -16.56
N GLU A 59 6.19 -5.09 -15.91
CA GLU A 59 6.38 -4.63 -14.54
C GLU A 59 6.04 -3.13 -14.44
N SER A 60 6.49 -2.34 -15.43
CA SER A 60 6.15 -0.93 -15.53
C SER A 60 4.63 -0.73 -15.62
N HIS A 61 3.93 -1.52 -16.43
CA HIS A 61 2.49 -1.41 -16.57
C HIS A 61 1.73 -1.72 -15.27
N ALA A 62 2.04 -2.81 -14.57
CA ALA A 62 1.42 -3.17 -13.30
C ALA A 62 1.69 -2.10 -12.22
N VAL A 63 2.92 -1.58 -12.16
CA VAL A 63 3.31 -0.50 -11.26
C VAL A 63 2.57 0.80 -11.61
N ASP A 64 2.49 1.16 -12.88
CA ASP A 64 1.80 2.37 -13.33
C ASP A 64 0.31 2.29 -13.04
N LEU A 65 -0.36 1.15 -13.30
CA LEU A 65 -1.75 0.91 -12.91
C LEU A 65 -1.95 1.12 -11.41
N SER A 66 -1.11 0.47 -10.59
CA SER A 66 -1.18 0.56 -9.14
C SER A 66 -0.98 1.99 -8.63
N ARG A 67 -0.06 2.76 -9.24
CA ARG A 67 0.24 4.14 -8.83
C ARG A 67 -0.78 5.16 -9.32
N ASN A 68 -1.29 4.98 -10.52
CA ASN A 68 -2.25 5.91 -11.12
C ASN A 68 -3.63 5.76 -10.48
N SER A 69 -4.02 4.54 -10.10
CA SER A 69 -5.32 4.26 -9.53
C SER A 69 -5.39 4.35 -7.99
N ILE A 70 -4.30 4.65 -7.29
CA ILE A 70 -4.33 4.73 -5.82
C ILE A 70 -4.94 6.03 -5.33
N LEU A 71 -5.81 5.94 -4.33
CA LEU A 71 -6.38 7.07 -3.59
C LEU A 71 -6.20 6.87 -2.09
N GLN A 72 -6.10 7.96 -1.35
CA GLN A 72 -6.23 7.93 0.10
C GLN A 72 -7.72 7.98 0.46
N VAL A 73 -8.19 7.02 1.25
CA VAL A 73 -9.56 7.00 1.77
C VAL A 73 -9.55 7.55 3.19
N LEU A 74 -10.45 8.49 3.44
CA LEU A 74 -10.65 9.15 4.72
C LEU A 74 -12.07 8.85 5.18
N THR A 75 -12.23 8.25 6.34
CA THR A 75 -13.55 7.97 6.90
C THR A 75 -13.65 8.50 8.32
N THR A 76 -14.85 8.93 8.69
CA THR A 76 -15.16 9.37 10.05
C THR A 76 -16.57 8.89 10.43
N SER A 77 -17.10 9.34 11.54
CA SER A 77 -18.50 9.17 11.95
C SER A 77 -18.85 10.24 12.97
N GLU A 78 -20.14 10.47 13.17
CA GLU A 78 -20.62 11.41 14.20
C GLU A 78 -20.02 11.20 15.59
N LYS A 79 -19.65 9.97 15.92
CA LYS A 79 -19.17 9.58 17.26
C LYS A 79 -17.64 9.61 17.39
N ARG A 80 -16.91 9.83 16.30
CA ARG A 80 -15.44 9.83 16.28
C ARG A 80 -14.89 11.23 16.10
N SER A 81 -13.97 11.63 16.97
CA SER A 81 -13.13 12.80 16.75
C SER A 81 -11.91 12.38 15.92
N GLY A 82 -11.91 12.70 14.63
CA GLY A 82 -10.79 12.41 13.72
C GLY A 82 -11.14 11.44 12.61
N PHE A 83 -10.22 11.32 11.65
CA PHE A 83 -10.36 10.46 10.47
C PHE A 83 -9.60 9.16 10.65
N SER A 84 -10.20 8.06 10.21
CA SER A 84 -9.48 6.85 9.83
C SER A 84 -8.89 7.05 8.44
N LYS A 85 -7.64 6.63 8.24
CA LYS A 85 -6.94 6.77 6.96
C LYS A 85 -6.59 5.39 6.44
N MET A 86 -6.93 5.13 5.20
CA MET A 86 -6.58 3.90 4.49
C MET A 86 -6.37 4.19 3.00
N SER A 87 -6.16 3.17 2.22
CA SER A 87 -5.99 3.24 0.77
C SER A 87 -7.26 2.79 0.05
N GLY A 88 -7.38 3.14 -1.23
CA GLY A 88 -8.45 2.65 -2.10
C GLY A 88 -7.98 2.64 -3.55
N THR A 89 -8.55 1.77 -4.35
CA THR A 89 -8.23 1.65 -5.78
C THR A 89 -9.30 2.32 -6.60
N TYR A 90 -8.93 3.32 -7.37
CA TYR A 90 -9.79 4.09 -8.26
C TYR A 90 -10.05 3.30 -9.53
N VAL A 91 -11.30 3.02 -9.80
CA VAL A 91 -11.71 2.27 -11.00
C VAL A 91 -12.84 2.97 -11.74
N VAL A 92 -12.92 2.73 -13.04
CA VAL A 92 -14.01 3.20 -13.90
C VAL A 92 -14.77 1.99 -14.47
N HIS A 93 -16.10 2.07 -14.45
CA HIS A 93 -17.01 1.12 -15.08
C HIS A 93 -18.14 1.86 -15.76
N GLU A 94 -18.34 1.65 -17.09
CA GLU A 94 -19.38 2.26 -17.91
C GLU A 94 -19.51 3.80 -17.75
N GLY A 95 -18.35 4.48 -17.58
CA GLY A 95 -18.28 5.94 -17.44
C GLY A 95 -18.63 6.46 -16.05
N SER A 96 -18.85 5.58 -15.09
CA SER A 96 -19.00 5.92 -13.66
C SER A 96 -17.75 5.53 -12.89
N PHE A 97 -17.45 6.27 -11.82
CA PHE A 97 -16.20 6.17 -11.08
C PHE A 97 -16.43 5.58 -9.69
N TYR A 98 -15.55 4.66 -9.30
CA TYR A 98 -15.68 3.93 -8.04
C TYR A 98 -14.34 3.82 -7.33
N VAL A 99 -14.41 3.57 -6.03
CA VAL A 99 -13.27 3.15 -5.21
C VAL A 99 -13.55 1.78 -4.63
N ILE A 100 -12.63 0.86 -4.85
CA ILE A 100 -12.61 -0.44 -4.17
C ILE A 100 -11.66 -0.31 -2.99
N THR A 101 -12.12 -0.64 -1.78
CA THR A 101 -11.34 -0.50 -0.54
C THR A 101 -11.72 -1.56 0.50
N ALA A 102 -11.06 -1.56 1.66
CA ALA A 102 -11.40 -2.44 2.78
C ALA A 102 -12.61 -1.90 3.56
N ALA A 103 -13.50 -2.79 3.97
CA ALA A 103 -14.73 -2.40 4.68
C ALA A 103 -14.49 -2.03 6.14
N HIS A 104 -13.50 -2.63 6.82
CA HIS A 104 -13.23 -2.39 8.25
C HIS A 104 -12.92 -0.92 8.58
N GLY A 105 -12.49 -0.14 7.60
CA GLY A 105 -12.24 1.29 7.77
C GLY A 105 -13.47 2.16 7.59
N ILE A 106 -14.61 1.62 7.16
CA ILE A 106 -15.85 2.38 6.95
C ILE A 106 -16.66 2.38 8.24
N HIS A 107 -16.89 3.56 8.78
CA HIS A 107 -17.48 3.74 10.11
C HIS A 107 -18.80 4.51 10.14
N GLY A 108 -19.28 4.99 9.01
CA GLY A 108 -20.47 5.82 8.90
C GLY A 108 -21.15 5.71 7.55
N GLU A 109 -22.13 6.57 7.35
CA GLU A 109 -22.81 6.73 6.09
C GLU A 109 -21.89 7.38 5.04
N CYS A 110 -22.35 7.43 3.78
CA CYS A 110 -21.60 7.97 2.66
C CYS A 110 -21.10 9.41 2.89
N GLU A 111 -21.85 10.24 3.61
CA GLU A 111 -21.44 11.61 4.00
C GLU A 111 -20.18 11.68 4.87
N TYR A 112 -19.75 10.55 5.47
CA TYR A 112 -18.54 10.44 6.28
C TYR A 112 -17.41 9.72 5.56
N PHE A 113 -17.55 9.47 4.26
CA PHE A 113 -16.55 8.83 3.42
C PHE A 113 -16.04 9.82 2.38
N PHE A 114 -14.74 10.01 2.35
CA PHE A 114 -14.06 10.92 1.44
C PHE A 114 -12.87 10.22 0.80
N VAL A 115 -12.49 10.66 -0.37
CA VAL A 115 -11.21 10.27 -1.00
C VAL A 115 -10.36 11.50 -1.23
N ALA A 116 -9.05 11.33 -1.05
CA ALA A 116 -8.09 12.39 -1.30
C ALA A 116 -7.02 11.93 -2.30
N THR A 117 -6.55 12.86 -3.10
CA THR A 117 -5.40 12.66 -3.98
C THR A 117 -4.10 12.98 -3.23
N SER A 118 -2.96 12.73 -3.89
CA SER A 118 -1.65 13.13 -3.35
C SER A 118 -1.48 14.65 -3.24
N ASP A 119 -2.35 15.42 -3.88
CA ASP A 119 -2.32 16.89 -3.91
C ASP A 119 -3.28 17.52 -2.89
N ASP A 120 -3.79 16.69 -1.97
CA ASP A 120 -4.72 17.06 -0.88
C ASP A 120 -6.12 17.52 -1.37
N ASP A 121 -6.46 17.33 -2.63
CA ASP A 121 -7.84 17.52 -3.11
C ASP A 121 -8.74 16.41 -2.58
N VAL A 122 -9.94 16.80 -2.11
CA VAL A 122 -10.89 15.89 -1.45
C VAL A 122 -12.17 15.78 -2.27
N TYR A 123 -12.62 14.56 -2.48
CA TYR A 123 -13.82 14.21 -3.24
C TYR A 123 -14.81 13.42 -2.40
N ASP A 124 -16.09 13.69 -2.58
CA ASP A 124 -17.16 13.12 -1.79
C ASP A 124 -17.62 11.75 -2.32
N CYS A 125 -18.14 10.92 -1.43
CA CYS A 125 -18.91 9.75 -1.75
C CYS A 125 -20.25 10.16 -2.39
N ILE A 126 -20.67 9.42 -3.44
CA ILE A 126 -22.01 9.56 -4.02
C ILE A 126 -22.96 8.56 -3.38
N ARG A 127 -22.53 7.29 -3.33
CA ARG A 127 -23.26 6.18 -2.67
C ARG A 127 -22.35 5.00 -2.41
N TYR A 128 -22.69 4.19 -1.44
CA TYR A 128 -22.16 2.84 -1.31
C TYR A 128 -22.84 1.91 -2.32
N ILE A 129 -22.03 1.14 -3.05
CA ILE A 129 -22.53 0.07 -3.91
C ILE A 129 -22.64 -1.20 -3.10
N LEU A 130 -21.54 -1.66 -2.51
CA LEU A 130 -21.49 -2.80 -1.59
C LEU A 130 -20.55 -2.48 -0.43
N VAL A 131 -20.91 -2.96 0.77
CA VAL A 131 -20.03 -2.97 1.95
C VAL A 131 -20.21 -4.30 2.64
N ASP A 132 -19.22 -5.16 2.56
CA ASP A 132 -19.20 -6.47 3.21
C ASP A 132 -18.13 -6.50 4.31
N GLN A 133 -18.57 -6.46 5.56
CA GLN A 133 -17.69 -6.49 6.74
C GLN A 133 -17.14 -7.89 7.04
N LEU A 134 -17.73 -8.97 6.49
CA LEU A 134 -17.29 -10.34 6.74
C LEU A 134 -16.13 -10.72 5.82
N VAL A 135 -16.24 -10.36 4.54
CA VAL A 135 -15.20 -10.57 3.52
C VAL A 135 -14.19 -9.42 3.52
N ASP A 136 -14.59 -8.30 4.14
CA ASP A 136 -13.79 -7.06 4.30
C ASP A 136 -13.48 -6.35 2.98
N TYR A 137 -14.54 -6.06 2.21
CA TYR A 137 -14.43 -5.19 1.03
C TYR A 137 -15.57 -4.18 0.96
N ALA A 138 -15.32 -3.07 0.28
CA ALA A 138 -16.33 -2.10 -0.07
C ALA A 138 -16.10 -1.55 -1.48
N ILE A 139 -17.21 -1.28 -2.18
CA ILE A 139 -17.24 -0.57 -3.46
C ILE A 139 -18.06 0.69 -3.25
N VAL A 140 -17.47 1.83 -3.52
CA VAL A 140 -18.04 3.15 -3.28
C VAL A 140 -18.05 3.94 -4.57
N GLN A 141 -19.20 4.46 -4.99
CA GLN A 141 -19.29 5.39 -6.11
C GLN A 141 -18.87 6.78 -5.66
N ILE A 142 -17.99 7.42 -6.42
CA ILE A 142 -17.46 8.75 -6.15
C ILE A 142 -17.60 9.64 -7.39
N GLN A 143 -17.31 10.91 -7.24
CA GLN A 143 -17.16 11.84 -8.36
C GLN A 143 -15.91 11.50 -9.20
N GLU A 144 -15.91 11.94 -10.46
CA GLU A 144 -14.69 11.89 -11.29
C GLU A 144 -13.57 12.72 -10.66
N ILE A 145 -12.37 12.17 -10.71
CA ILE A 145 -11.15 12.84 -10.28
C ILE A 145 -10.31 13.15 -11.53
N PRO A 146 -10.38 14.37 -12.09
CA PRO A 146 -9.79 14.68 -13.40
C PRO A 146 -8.26 14.50 -13.45
N GLU A 147 -7.59 14.65 -12.31
CA GLU A 147 -6.12 14.58 -12.20
C GLU A 147 -5.61 13.14 -12.02
N ARG A 148 -6.53 12.15 -11.95
CA ARG A 148 -6.17 10.75 -11.69
C ARG A 148 -6.67 9.86 -12.80
N GLU A 149 -5.89 8.86 -13.13
CA GLU A 149 -6.22 7.86 -14.13
C GLU A 149 -6.79 6.61 -13.45
N PRO A 150 -8.11 6.33 -13.60
CA PRO A 150 -8.71 5.13 -13.03
C PRO A 150 -8.27 3.89 -13.80
N ALA A 151 -8.17 2.76 -13.10
CA ALA A 151 -8.09 1.48 -13.77
C ALA A 151 -9.47 1.11 -14.36
N THR A 152 -9.51 0.67 -15.62
CA THR A 152 -10.76 0.19 -16.22
C THR A 152 -11.14 -1.15 -15.59
N LEU A 153 -12.30 -1.23 -14.94
CA LEU A 153 -12.68 -2.41 -14.14
C LEU A 153 -12.69 -3.70 -14.97
N SER A 154 -13.23 -3.64 -16.20
CA SER A 154 -13.26 -4.81 -17.11
C SER A 154 -11.87 -5.30 -17.53
N ASP A 155 -10.88 -4.40 -17.56
CA ASP A 155 -9.54 -4.70 -18.04
C ASP A 155 -8.65 -5.27 -16.94
N VAL A 156 -8.91 -4.89 -15.69
CA VAL A 156 -8.13 -5.35 -14.53
C VAL A 156 -8.73 -6.57 -13.83
N LEU A 157 -9.99 -6.94 -14.12
CA LEU A 157 -10.61 -8.14 -13.55
C LEU A 157 -10.13 -9.38 -14.32
N PRO A 158 -9.39 -10.28 -13.69
CA PRO A 158 -8.98 -11.51 -14.34
C PRO A 158 -10.18 -12.44 -14.59
N SER A 159 -10.19 -13.11 -15.73
CA SER A 159 -11.16 -14.18 -15.97
C SER A 159 -10.97 -15.33 -14.96
N ASN A 160 -11.99 -16.19 -14.80
CA ASN A 160 -11.93 -17.35 -13.91
C ASN A 160 -10.76 -18.31 -14.19
N ARG A 161 -10.22 -18.29 -15.41
CA ARG A 161 -9.04 -19.08 -15.76
C ARG A 161 -7.74 -18.38 -15.40
N GLU A 162 -7.64 -17.10 -15.69
CA GLU A 162 -6.49 -16.27 -15.40
C GLU A 162 -6.30 -16.12 -13.90
N TRP A 163 -7.40 -15.98 -13.15
CA TRP A 163 -7.39 -15.91 -11.70
C TRP A 163 -6.49 -16.98 -11.04
N ARG A 164 -6.65 -18.25 -11.44
CA ARG A 164 -5.85 -19.37 -10.89
C ARG A 164 -4.36 -19.29 -11.25
N GLN A 165 -4.05 -18.68 -12.38
CA GLN A 165 -2.66 -18.48 -12.82
C GLN A 165 -2.04 -17.33 -12.05
N GLU A 166 -2.78 -16.21 -11.94
CA GLU A 166 -2.33 -14.99 -11.29
C GLU A 166 -2.07 -15.18 -9.78
N THR A 167 -2.84 -16.04 -9.13
CA THR A 167 -2.70 -16.35 -7.70
C THR A 167 -1.84 -17.60 -7.40
N SER A 168 -1.11 -18.09 -8.38
CA SER A 168 -0.17 -19.20 -8.16
C SER A 168 0.96 -18.79 -7.22
N VAL A 169 1.38 -19.73 -6.37
CA VAL A 169 2.47 -19.51 -5.41
C VAL A 169 3.73 -19.04 -6.11
N LEU A 170 4.38 -18.02 -5.55
CA LEU A 170 5.55 -17.29 -6.04
C LEU A 170 5.29 -16.35 -7.22
N ASN A 171 4.06 -16.21 -7.71
CA ASN A 171 3.75 -15.15 -8.66
C ASN A 171 4.00 -13.77 -8.05
N GLU A 172 4.65 -12.92 -8.84
CA GLU A 172 4.98 -11.56 -8.44
C GLU A 172 3.74 -10.67 -8.44
N THR A 173 3.70 -9.78 -7.47
CA THR A 173 2.60 -8.83 -7.27
C THR A 173 3.14 -7.45 -6.92
N PHE A 174 2.33 -6.43 -7.23
CA PHE A 174 2.62 -5.03 -6.92
C PHE A 174 1.41 -4.39 -6.27
N TYR A 175 1.64 -3.52 -5.32
CA TYR A 175 0.60 -2.64 -4.81
C TYR A 175 1.17 -1.29 -4.42
N THR A 176 0.34 -0.27 -4.46
CA THR A 176 0.65 1.06 -3.96
C THR A 176 -0.34 1.43 -2.88
N GLY A 177 0.11 2.11 -1.83
CA GLY A 177 -0.75 2.49 -0.71
C GLY A 177 -0.20 3.68 0.07
N PHE A 178 -0.93 4.08 1.12
CA PHE A 178 -0.59 5.19 2.02
C PHE A 178 -0.25 4.67 3.43
N PRO A 179 0.81 3.85 3.60
CA PRO A 179 1.17 3.30 4.90
C PRO A 179 1.49 4.42 5.88
N ASN A 180 0.88 4.37 7.08
CA ASN A 180 1.01 5.39 8.12
C ASN A 180 0.72 6.83 7.66
N GLY A 181 -0.08 6.99 6.59
CA GLY A 181 -0.38 8.29 5.98
C GLY A 181 0.79 8.92 5.24
N LEU A 182 1.84 8.16 4.96
CA LEU A 182 2.92 8.58 4.05
C LEU A 182 2.40 8.60 2.61
N GLY A 183 2.94 9.48 1.77
CA GLY A 183 2.59 9.60 0.35
C GLY A 183 2.78 8.28 -0.39
N PRO A 184 2.17 8.08 -1.59
CA PRO A 184 1.99 6.74 -2.14
C PRO A 184 3.32 5.98 -2.28
N LEU A 185 3.42 4.86 -1.55
CA LEU A 185 4.56 3.95 -1.59
C LEU A 185 4.18 2.68 -2.34
N THR A 186 5.02 2.27 -3.28
CA THR A 186 4.84 1.06 -4.07
C THR A 186 5.67 -0.07 -3.50
N PHE A 187 5.04 -1.22 -3.34
CA PHE A 187 5.67 -2.43 -2.83
C PHE A 187 5.56 -3.55 -3.85
N ARG A 188 6.58 -4.39 -3.87
CA ARG A 188 6.61 -5.66 -4.60
C ARG A 188 6.48 -6.79 -3.61
N GLY A 189 5.75 -7.81 -4.01
CA GLY A 189 5.60 -9.02 -3.22
C GLY A 189 5.44 -10.25 -4.10
N SER A 190 5.11 -11.37 -3.49
CA SER A 190 4.76 -12.59 -4.18
C SER A 190 3.67 -13.34 -3.42
N VAL A 191 2.87 -14.10 -4.13
CA VAL A 191 1.88 -14.99 -3.53
C VAL A 191 2.59 -16.06 -2.70
N ALA A 192 2.38 -16.08 -1.40
CA ALA A 192 2.91 -17.11 -0.50
C ALA A 192 1.98 -18.34 -0.42
N GLY A 193 0.68 -18.13 -0.61
CA GLY A 193 -0.34 -19.17 -0.56
C GLY A 193 -1.73 -18.62 -0.42
N MET A 194 -2.66 -19.49 -0.01
CA MET A 194 -4.03 -19.11 0.35
C MET A 194 -4.37 -19.66 1.74
N SER A 195 -5.16 -18.91 2.50
CA SER A 195 -5.71 -19.39 3.77
C SER A 195 -6.83 -20.42 3.53
N ASP A 196 -7.26 -21.08 4.60
CA ASP A 196 -8.40 -22.01 4.57
C ASP A 196 -9.71 -21.29 4.22
N GLU A 197 -9.81 -20.00 4.51
CA GLU A 197 -10.94 -19.13 4.18
C GLU A 197 -10.85 -18.51 2.77
N ASN A 198 -9.88 -18.93 1.97
CA ASN A 198 -9.60 -18.47 0.60
C ASN A 198 -9.04 -17.03 0.47
N TYR A 199 -8.52 -16.44 1.52
CA TYR A 199 -7.73 -15.19 1.39
C TYR A 199 -6.36 -15.48 0.78
N ILE A 200 -5.86 -14.55 -0.04
CA ILE A 200 -4.49 -14.63 -0.54
C ILE A 200 -3.54 -14.19 0.57
N LEU A 201 -2.48 -14.96 0.76
CA LEU A 201 -1.36 -14.62 1.62
C LEU A 201 -0.21 -14.13 0.72
N LEU A 202 0.22 -12.89 0.92
CA LEU A 202 1.36 -12.32 0.20
C LEU A 202 2.57 -12.22 1.11
N HIS A 203 3.71 -12.62 0.59
CA HIS A 203 5.00 -12.24 1.13
C HIS A 203 5.34 -10.84 0.61
N SER A 204 5.07 -9.84 1.42
CA SER A 204 5.27 -8.42 1.15
C SER A 204 5.23 -7.65 2.47
N TYR A 205 5.48 -6.35 2.43
CA TYR A 205 5.35 -5.49 3.60
C TYR A 205 4.08 -4.67 3.52
N ALA A 206 3.37 -4.51 4.64
CA ALA A 206 2.27 -3.56 4.77
C ALA A 206 2.28 -2.93 6.18
N TRP A 207 1.66 -1.77 6.31
CA TRP A 207 1.47 -1.07 7.57
C TRP A 207 0.05 -0.49 7.64
N PRO A 208 -0.40 -0.07 8.83
CA PRO A 208 -1.68 0.64 8.96
C PRO A 208 -1.81 1.76 7.94
N GLY A 209 -2.92 1.79 7.21
CA GLY A 209 -3.14 2.69 6.08
C GLY A 209 -2.94 2.03 4.70
N SER A 210 -2.28 0.86 4.62
CA SER A 210 -2.22 0.07 3.38
C SER A 210 -3.53 -0.67 3.07
N SER A 211 -4.43 -0.85 4.05
CA SER A 211 -5.74 -1.47 3.85
C SER A 211 -6.52 -0.79 2.73
N GLY A 212 -7.12 -1.57 1.82
CA GLY A 212 -7.83 -1.10 0.64
C GLY A 212 -6.95 -0.89 -0.60
N SER A 213 -5.62 -1.03 -0.50
CA SER A 213 -4.72 -1.00 -1.66
C SER A 213 -5.02 -2.17 -2.59
N GLY A 214 -5.23 -1.90 -3.88
CA GLY A 214 -5.33 -2.93 -4.92
C GLY A 214 -3.99 -3.62 -5.14
N VAL A 215 -4.04 -4.94 -5.19
CA VAL A 215 -2.90 -5.80 -5.49
C VAL A 215 -2.99 -6.24 -6.94
N PHE A 216 -1.96 -5.91 -7.72
CA PHE A 216 -1.89 -6.23 -9.14
C PHE A 216 -0.87 -7.35 -9.37
N SER A 217 -1.21 -8.29 -10.25
CA SER A 217 -0.26 -9.29 -10.74
C SER A 217 0.76 -8.65 -11.68
N TYR A 218 1.79 -9.41 -12.03
CA TYR A 218 2.80 -8.99 -13.01
C TYR A 218 2.21 -8.62 -14.38
N ASP A 219 1.10 -9.24 -14.77
CA ASP A 219 0.42 -8.98 -16.04
C ASP A 219 -0.57 -7.79 -15.97
N GLY A 220 -0.70 -7.13 -14.82
CA GLY A 220 -1.54 -5.96 -14.63
C GLY A 220 -2.98 -6.28 -14.18
N ASN A 221 -3.31 -7.55 -13.95
CA ASN A 221 -4.61 -7.93 -13.41
C ASN A 221 -4.70 -7.61 -11.91
N MET A 222 -5.77 -7.00 -11.47
CA MET A 222 -6.04 -6.80 -10.06
C MET A 222 -6.51 -8.11 -9.43
N ILE A 223 -5.74 -8.66 -8.50
CA ILE A 223 -6.05 -9.95 -7.88
C ILE A 223 -6.77 -9.83 -6.55
N GLY A 224 -6.76 -8.68 -5.91
CA GLY A 224 -7.43 -8.47 -4.63
C GLY A 224 -7.10 -7.13 -4.02
N ILE A 225 -7.52 -6.93 -2.78
CA ILE A 225 -7.26 -5.75 -1.96
C ILE A 225 -6.63 -6.14 -0.62
N ILE A 226 -5.68 -5.35 -0.15
CA ILE A 226 -5.06 -5.53 1.17
C ILE A 226 -6.09 -5.23 2.25
N ILE A 227 -6.23 -6.14 3.23
CA ILE A 227 -7.13 -5.96 4.37
C ILE A 227 -6.43 -6.00 5.72
N ALA A 228 -5.39 -6.79 5.88
CA ALA A 228 -4.76 -6.99 7.18
C ALA A 228 -3.30 -7.43 7.07
N LEU A 229 -2.61 -7.36 8.20
CA LEU A 229 -1.37 -8.06 8.47
C LEU A 229 -1.69 -9.36 9.22
N ASN A 230 -0.96 -10.42 8.97
CA ASN A 230 -1.11 -11.64 9.73
C ASN A 230 -0.53 -11.48 11.15
N VAL A 231 -1.19 -12.09 12.11
CA VAL A 231 -0.75 -12.13 13.51
C VAL A 231 -0.40 -13.58 13.87
N GLY A 232 0.89 -13.83 14.04
CA GLY A 232 1.42 -15.12 14.45
C GLY A 232 1.43 -15.26 15.97
N PHE A 233 1.22 -16.48 16.47
CA PHE A 233 1.47 -16.82 17.88
C PHE A 233 2.92 -17.27 18.02
N THR A 234 3.72 -16.48 18.72
CA THR A 234 5.06 -16.89 19.18
C THR A 234 4.94 -17.45 20.59
N GLY A 235 5.84 -18.30 21.02
CA GLY A 235 5.80 -18.84 22.38
C GLY A 235 5.80 -17.80 23.52
N ALA A 236 6.03 -16.52 23.17
CA ALA A 236 5.99 -15.38 24.09
C ALA A 236 4.71 -14.54 23.98
N GLY A 237 3.81 -14.84 23.02
CA GLY A 237 2.58 -14.09 22.78
C GLY A 237 2.23 -13.97 21.30
N TYR A 238 1.31 -13.06 20.99
CA TYR A 238 0.99 -12.71 19.61
C TYR A 238 2.01 -11.70 19.07
N ASP A 239 2.46 -11.92 17.84
CA ASP A 239 3.35 -11.01 17.12
C ASP A 239 2.80 -10.75 15.73
N VAL A 240 2.99 -9.54 15.23
CA VAL A 240 2.57 -9.15 13.88
C VAL A 240 3.63 -9.63 12.90
N LEU A 241 3.21 -10.45 11.94
CA LEU A 241 4.06 -10.86 10.83
C LEU A 241 3.99 -9.79 9.75
N GLU A 242 4.86 -8.77 9.85
CA GLU A 242 4.85 -7.61 8.95
C GLU A 242 5.14 -7.97 7.50
N ASP A 243 5.72 -9.14 7.26
CA ASP A 243 6.05 -9.68 5.93
C ASP A 243 5.00 -10.63 5.36
N LEU A 244 3.89 -10.85 6.07
CA LEU A 244 2.78 -11.68 5.62
C LEU A 244 1.47 -10.89 5.61
N VAL A 245 1.08 -10.47 4.42
CA VAL A 245 -0.07 -9.59 4.16
C VAL A 245 -1.28 -10.42 3.73
N ILE A 246 -2.45 -10.12 4.29
CA ILE A 246 -3.72 -10.76 3.95
C ILE A 246 -4.45 -9.90 2.92
N VAL A 247 -4.90 -10.55 1.84
CA VAL A 247 -5.59 -9.91 0.72
C VAL A 247 -6.93 -10.58 0.50
N THR A 248 -8.00 -9.79 0.47
CA THR A 248 -9.31 -10.24 -0.02
C THR A 248 -9.25 -10.37 -1.53
N PRO A 249 -9.42 -11.59 -2.07
CA PRO A 249 -9.43 -11.80 -3.50
C PRO A 249 -10.65 -11.18 -4.17
N LEU A 250 -10.50 -10.63 -5.38
CA LEU A 250 -11.63 -10.04 -6.11
C LEU A 250 -12.73 -11.05 -6.46
N PHE A 251 -12.44 -12.34 -6.54
CA PHE A 251 -13.47 -13.36 -6.77
C PHE A 251 -14.42 -13.57 -5.57
N MET A 252 -14.06 -13.07 -4.38
CA MET A 252 -14.92 -13.10 -3.21
C MET A 252 -15.93 -11.93 -3.19
N ILE A 253 -15.76 -10.96 -4.08
CA ILE A 253 -16.70 -9.86 -4.26
C ILE A 253 -17.92 -10.38 -5.03
N ASP A 254 -19.11 -10.06 -4.55
CA ASP A 254 -20.38 -10.33 -5.26
C ASP A 254 -20.55 -9.32 -6.40
N TRP A 255 -19.91 -9.63 -7.55
CA TRP A 255 -19.96 -8.76 -8.72
C TRP A 255 -21.37 -8.68 -9.34
N ASP A 256 -22.18 -9.73 -9.23
CA ASP A 256 -23.54 -9.72 -9.76
C ASP A 256 -24.38 -8.68 -9.00
N ALA A 257 -24.34 -8.70 -7.67
CA ALA A 257 -24.99 -7.69 -6.85
C ALA A 257 -24.39 -6.29 -7.06
N ALA A 258 -23.05 -6.19 -7.23
CA ALA A 258 -22.40 -4.92 -7.50
C ALA A 258 -22.89 -4.30 -8.82
N TYR A 259 -22.91 -5.06 -9.91
CA TYR A 259 -23.36 -4.58 -11.21
C TYR A 259 -24.85 -4.25 -11.22
N GLU A 260 -25.70 -4.99 -10.51
CA GLU A 260 -27.11 -4.64 -10.36
C GLU A 260 -27.27 -3.24 -9.79
N ILE A 261 -26.58 -2.93 -8.67
CA ILE A 261 -26.65 -1.61 -8.03
C ILE A 261 -25.95 -0.52 -8.86
N MET A 262 -24.81 -0.82 -9.50
CA MET A 262 -24.11 0.12 -10.36
C MET A 262 -24.98 0.61 -11.52
N ASN A 263 -25.84 -0.27 -12.06
CA ASN A 263 -26.76 0.03 -13.16
C ASN A 263 -28.03 0.74 -12.72
N GLU A 264 -28.31 0.83 -11.43
CA GLU A 264 -29.44 1.61 -10.93
C GLU A 264 -29.18 3.11 -11.11
N PRO A 265 -30.18 3.88 -11.59
CA PRO A 265 -30.07 5.32 -11.66
C PRO A 265 -29.81 5.89 -10.25
N LEU A 266 -28.99 6.95 -10.18
CA LEU A 266 -28.81 7.67 -8.92
C LEU A 266 -30.17 8.10 -8.36
N PRO A 267 -30.43 7.94 -7.05
CA PRO A 267 -31.64 8.44 -6.44
C PRO A 267 -31.79 9.92 -6.82
N SER A 268 -32.91 10.26 -7.45
CA SER A 268 -33.19 11.65 -7.78
C SER A 268 -33.10 12.45 -6.49
N GLY A 269 -32.04 13.24 -6.35
CA GLY A 269 -31.87 14.11 -5.20
C GLY A 269 -33.17 14.92 -5.08
N ASP A 270 -33.81 14.85 -3.92
CA ASP A 270 -34.88 15.73 -3.55
C ASP A 270 -34.27 17.14 -3.62
N THR A 271 -34.42 17.80 -4.77
CA THR A 271 -34.12 19.21 -4.90
C THR A 271 -35.16 19.89 -4.01
N GLY A 272 -34.83 19.92 -2.71
CA GLY A 272 -35.58 20.70 -1.76
C GLY A 272 -35.73 22.09 -2.34
N ASP A 273 -36.88 22.32 -2.93
CA ASP A 273 -37.39 23.62 -3.33
C ASP A 273 -37.38 24.50 -2.08
N THR A 274 -36.25 25.14 -1.83
CA THR A 274 -36.21 26.26 -0.87
C THR A 274 -36.90 27.42 -1.56
N GLY A 275 -38.19 27.28 -1.70
CA GLY A 275 -39.08 28.39 -2.01
C GLY A 275 -39.08 29.37 -0.89
N GLN A 276 -38.64 30.59 -1.23
CA GLN A 276 -38.82 31.88 -0.61
C GLN A 276 -37.95 32.24 0.60
#